data_1decb3f5097032e36215002b39580480
#
_entry.id   1decb3f5097032e36215002b39580480
#
_cell.length_a   1.000
_cell.length_b   1.000
_cell.length_c   1.000
_cell.angle_alpha   90.00
_cell.angle_beta   90.00
_cell.angle_gamma   90.00
#
_symmetry.space_group_name_H-M   'P 1'
#
loop_
_entity.id
_entity.type
_entity.pdbx_description
1 polymer ?
#
loop_
_entity_poly.entity_id
_entity_poly.type
_entity_poly.pdbx_seq_one_letter_code
_entity_poly.pdbx_strand_id
1 'polypeptide(L)'
;MNKRKNGRRKPYFGSVRFFRHLILTTITLLIIIPISLAVCFKVQNKILVKESYVLYSENMALQNQANIAKNSETVKEKEPVQLSSKKYGEILVDTSSWELLLVNDTHPLNPKFNVKLVEVQPGQSVDARIVKDLQDMMAAAENEGYQLHIYSSFRDLKRQQSLFNDCIKRLQEEGLDYQQSFYESKARLALPGTSEHQTGLAVDIAPKAYFYLDEERGGQKEALWLAENCSRFGFVLRYPKDKENITGIRYEPEHFRYVGKTVAKFLAENDLVLEEFYDILLKSDTPEKTD
;
A
#
# COMPACT_ATOMS: atom_id res chain seq x y z
N MET A 1 61.13 -28.65 65.91
CA MET A 1 61.31 -28.95 64.49
C MET A 1 59.95 -29.22 63.85
N ASN A 2 59.35 -28.26 63.18
CA ASN A 2 58.01 -28.38 62.61
C ASN A 2 58.15 -28.75 61.12
N LYS A 3 57.88 -30.01 60.74
CA LYS A 3 57.88 -30.47 59.35
C LYS A 3 56.61 -29.90 58.65
N ARG A 4 56.77 -28.87 57.83
CA ARG A 4 55.73 -28.44 56.89
C ARG A 4 55.47 -29.58 55.91
N LYS A 5 54.25 -30.15 55.93
CA LYS A 5 53.78 -31.10 54.93
C LYS A 5 53.53 -30.31 53.64
N ASN A 6 54.38 -30.45 52.64
CA ASN A 6 54.20 -29.98 51.30
C ASN A 6 53.08 -30.80 50.63
N GLY A 7 51.86 -30.37 50.77
CA GLY A 7 50.71 -30.93 50.01
C GLY A 7 50.84 -30.57 48.52
N ARG A 8 51.26 -31.51 47.68
CA ARG A 8 51.24 -31.36 46.24
C ARG A 8 49.78 -31.11 45.83
N ARG A 9 49.50 -29.88 45.42
CA ARG A 9 48.19 -29.59 44.82
C ARG A 9 48.00 -30.42 43.53
N LYS A 10 46.96 -31.25 43.50
CA LYS A 10 46.62 -32.03 42.29
C LYS A 10 46.47 -31.13 41.12
N PRO A 11 47.01 -31.49 39.95
CA PRO A 11 46.88 -30.63 38.77
C PRO A 11 45.39 -30.40 38.47
N TYR A 12 45.04 -29.15 38.13
CA TYR A 12 43.65 -28.78 37.78
C TYR A 12 43.18 -29.52 36.54
N PHE A 13 44.06 -29.69 35.55
CA PHE A 13 43.81 -30.40 34.30
C PHE A 13 43.49 -31.89 34.56
N GLY A 14 42.37 -32.37 33.98
CA GLY A 14 41.89 -33.75 34.16
C GLY A 14 41.17 -34.00 35.50
N SER A 15 41.02 -33.00 36.38
CA SER A 15 40.24 -33.16 37.61
C SER A 15 38.73 -33.08 37.34
N VAL A 16 37.92 -33.65 38.23
CA VAL A 16 36.45 -33.54 38.15
C VAL A 16 35.98 -32.06 38.07
N ARG A 17 36.71 -31.16 38.75
CA ARG A 17 36.43 -29.70 38.65
C ARG A 17 36.70 -29.16 37.26
N PHE A 18 37.75 -29.60 36.57
CA PHE A 18 38.06 -29.22 35.20
C PHE A 18 36.96 -29.65 34.24
N PHE A 19 36.54 -30.93 34.30
CA PHE A 19 35.44 -31.41 33.43
C PHE A 19 34.11 -30.72 33.73
N ARG A 20 33.80 -30.46 34.99
CA ARG A 20 32.59 -29.71 35.36
C ARG A 20 32.59 -28.27 34.77
N HIS A 21 33.72 -27.57 34.85
CA HIS A 21 33.83 -26.22 34.25
C HIS A 21 33.79 -26.30 32.73
N LEU A 22 34.43 -27.29 32.13
CA LEU A 22 34.38 -27.49 30.67
C LEU A 22 32.93 -27.70 30.18
N ILE A 23 32.20 -28.60 30.84
CA ILE A 23 30.79 -28.88 30.52
C ILE A 23 29.94 -27.60 30.68
N LEU A 24 30.08 -26.90 31.82
CA LEU A 24 29.32 -25.67 32.07
C LEU A 24 29.62 -24.59 31.01
N THR A 25 30.90 -24.38 30.67
CA THR A 25 31.27 -23.40 29.64
C THR A 25 30.77 -23.79 28.27
N THR A 26 30.81 -25.06 27.90
CA THR A 26 30.29 -25.56 26.63
C THR A 26 28.77 -25.36 26.55
N ILE A 27 28.02 -25.71 27.59
CA ILE A 27 26.57 -25.49 27.65
C ILE A 27 26.25 -24.00 27.58
N THR A 28 27.00 -23.17 28.32
CA THR A 28 26.80 -21.72 28.30
C THR A 28 27.02 -21.12 26.87
N LEU A 29 28.08 -21.58 26.18
CA LEU A 29 28.35 -21.14 24.79
C LEU A 29 27.28 -21.64 23.83
N LEU A 30 26.76 -22.87 23.97
CA LEU A 30 25.67 -23.40 23.14
C LEU A 30 24.36 -22.66 23.32
N ILE A 31 24.15 -21.99 24.45
CA ILE A 31 22.95 -21.17 24.70
C ILE A 31 23.19 -19.69 24.30
N ILE A 32 24.31 -19.12 24.73
CA ILE A 32 24.59 -17.69 24.53
C ILE A 32 24.81 -17.36 23.04
N ILE A 33 25.54 -18.20 22.31
CA ILE A 33 25.85 -17.91 20.90
C ILE A 33 24.58 -17.83 20.03
N PRO A 34 23.65 -18.82 20.06
CA PRO A 34 22.42 -18.73 19.29
C PRO A 34 21.54 -17.53 19.69
N ILE A 35 21.44 -17.24 20.98
CA ILE A 35 20.69 -16.07 21.47
C ILE A 35 21.31 -14.77 20.93
N SER A 36 22.64 -14.63 21.02
CA SER A 36 23.35 -13.47 20.53
C SER A 36 23.21 -13.31 19.01
N LEU A 37 23.27 -14.41 18.25
CA LEU A 37 23.05 -14.41 16.80
C LEU A 37 21.60 -14.01 16.46
N ALA A 38 20.62 -14.54 17.19
CA ALA A 38 19.21 -14.19 16.99
C ALA A 38 18.93 -12.70 17.28
N VAL A 39 19.54 -12.14 18.35
CA VAL A 39 19.45 -10.72 18.69
C VAL A 39 20.14 -9.88 17.61
N CYS A 40 21.35 -10.27 17.18
CA CYS A 40 22.09 -9.56 16.13
C CYS A 40 21.30 -9.55 14.82
N PHE A 41 20.72 -10.68 14.42
CA PHE A 41 19.88 -10.81 13.23
C PHE A 41 18.63 -9.91 13.30
N LYS A 42 17.94 -9.87 14.46
CA LYS A 42 16.80 -8.95 14.67
C LYS A 42 17.20 -7.48 14.57
N VAL A 43 18.36 -7.12 15.13
CA VAL A 43 18.87 -5.74 15.06
C VAL A 43 19.24 -5.37 13.63
N GLN A 44 19.96 -6.25 12.91
CA GLN A 44 20.32 -6.04 11.50
C GLN A 44 19.09 -5.90 10.62
N ASN A 45 18.08 -6.77 10.76
CA ASN A 45 16.84 -6.65 10.01
C ASN A 45 16.13 -5.31 10.28
N LYS A 46 16.09 -4.86 11.53
CA LYS A 46 15.49 -3.57 11.89
C LYS A 46 16.25 -2.38 11.26
N ILE A 47 17.58 -2.48 11.16
CA ILE A 47 18.42 -1.47 10.50
C ILE A 47 18.17 -1.49 9.00
N LEU A 48 18.18 -2.66 8.34
CA LEU A 48 17.93 -2.80 6.91
C LEU A 48 16.55 -2.30 6.49
N VAL A 49 15.51 -2.58 7.29
CA VAL A 49 14.15 -2.04 7.06
C VAL A 49 14.17 -0.52 7.14
N LYS A 50 14.87 0.05 8.13
CA LYS A 50 14.98 1.50 8.29
C LYS A 50 15.77 2.15 7.15
N GLU A 51 16.88 1.56 6.74
CA GLU A 51 17.72 2.07 5.64
C GLU A 51 17.02 1.98 4.29
N SER A 52 16.34 0.86 3.99
CA SER A 52 15.55 0.73 2.77
C SER A 52 14.41 1.75 2.70
N TYR A 53 13.79 2.05 3.83
CA TYR A 53 12.76 3.09 3.92
C TYR A 53 13.35 4.49 3.72
N VAL A 54 14.50 4.80 4.32
CA VAL A 54 15.18 6.10 4.12
C VAL A 54 15.55 6.28 2.65
N LEU A 55 16.19 5.28 2.03
CA LEU A 55 16.55 5.31 0.60
C LEU A 55 15.30 5.46 -0.29
N TYR A 56 14.23 4.76 0.03
CA TYR A 56 12.97 4.90 -0.69
C TYR A 56 12.39 6.31 -0.54
N SER A 57 12.33 6.85 0.68
CA SER A 57 11.81 8.22 0.94
C SER A 57 12.67 9.30 0.28
N GLU A 58 14.00 9.13 0.22
CA GLU A 58 14.91 10.03 -0.48
C GLU A 58 14.72 9.96 -2.01
N ASN A 59 14.60 8.76 -2.58
CA ASN A 59 14.28 8.59 -4.00
C ASN A 59 12.92 9.18 -4.37
N MET A 60 11.92 9.01 -3.50
CA MET A 60 10.60 9.63 -3.66
C MET A 60 10.69 11.16 -3.61
N ALA A 61 11.47 11.72 -2.69
CA ALA A 61 11.67 13.17 -2.59
C ALA A 61 12.37 13.71 -3.84
N LEU A 62 13.37 13.00 -4.38
CA LEU A 62 14.07 13.36 -5.62
C LEU A 62 13.16 13.29 -6.84
N GLN A 63 12.34 12.25 -6.96
CA GLN A 63 11.35 12.12 -8.04
C GLN A 63 10.30 13.22 -7.95
N ASN A 64 9.82 13.55 -6.75
CA ASN A 64 8.90 14.67 -6.53
C ASN A 64 9.52 16.01 -6.90
N GLN A 65 10.79 16.25 -6.57
CA GLN A 65 11.49 17.48 -6.99
C GLN A 65 11.62 17.55 -8.51
N ALA A 66 11.94 16.44 -9.18
CA ALA A 66 12.02 16.37 -10.63
C ALA A 66 10.65 16.60 -11.30
N ASN A 67 9.56 16.05 -10.73
CA ASN A 67 8.21 16.24 -11.23
C ASN A 67 7.69 17.67 -10.97
N ILE A 68 8.00 18.27 -9.81
CA ILE A 68 7.69 19.68 -9.51
C ILE A 68 8.45 20.61 -10.47
N ALA A 69 9.73 20.32 -10.76
CA ALA A 69 10.51 21.09 -11.72
C ALA A 69 9.92 20.99 -13.15
N LYS A 70 9.48 19.81 -13.59
CA LYS A 70 8.78 19.63 -14.86
C LYS A 70 7.42 20.33 -14.91
N ASN A 71 6.67 20.33 -13.81
CA ASN A 71 5.33 20.92 -13.74
C ASN A 71 5.36 22.44 -13.47
N SER A 72 6.46 23.00 -12.93
CA SER A 72 6.57 24.45 -12.70
C SER A 72 6.75 25.25 -13.99
N GLU A 73 7.14 24.61 -15.09
CA GLU A 73 7.20 25.28 -16.40
C GLU A 73 5.85 25.39 -17.13
N THR A 74 4.78 24.75 -16.63
CA THR A 74 3.48 24.70 -17.33
C THR A 74 2.25 24.81 -16.43
N VAL A 75 2.23 25.71 -15.44
CA VAL A 75 0.96 26.11 -14.84
C VAL A 75 0.36 27.26 -15.68
N LYS A 76 -0.07 26.92 -16.87
CA LYS A 76 -1.18 27.57 -17.52
C LYS A 76 -2.42 26.77 -17.16
N GLU A 77 -3.49 27.45 -16.73
CA GLU A 77 -4.82 26.86 -16.60
C GLU A 77 -5.11 26.10 -17.90
N LYS A 78 -5.08 24.76 -17.84
CA LYS A 78 -5.31 23.95 -19.04
C LYS A 78 -6.80 23.97 -19.33
N GLU A 79 -7.18 24.31 -20.55
CA GLU A 79 -8.54 24.13 -21.04
C GLU A 79 -8.94 22.65 -20.90
N PRO A 80 -10.23 22.35 -20.63
CA PRO A 80 -10.70 20.97 -20.59
C PRO A 80 -10.40 20.26 -21.91
N VAL A 81 -9.83 19.07 -21.82
CA VAL A 81 -9.47 18.27 -23.00
C VAL A 81 -10.67 17.44 -23.45
N GLN A 82 -11.07 17.62 -24.71
CA GLN A 82 -12.04 16.71 -25.31
C GLN A 82 -11.33 15.44 -25.77
N LEU A 83 -11.54 14.36 -25.04
CA LEU A 83 -11.12 13.04 -25.50
C LEU A 83 -12.11 12.57 -26.57
N SER A 84 -11.60 12.41 -27.78
CA SER A 84 -12.33 11.81 -28.89
C SER A 84 -11.49 10.67 -29.46
N SER A 85 -11.98 9.46 -29.32
CA SER A 85 -11.32 8.28 -29.85
C SER A 85 -12.33 7.34 -30.51
N LYS A 86 -12.03 6.87 -31.74
CA LYS A 86 -12.84 5.85 -32.40
C LYS A 86 -13.00 4.57 -31.57
N LYS A 87 -12.04 4.32 -30.64
CA LYS A 87 -12.04 3.14 -29.79
C LYS A 87 -12.81 3.36 -28.49
N TYR A 88 -12.72 4.56 -27.88
CA TYR A 88 -13.18 4.80 -26.51
C TYR A 88 -14.36 5.79 -26.41
N GLY A 89 -14.79 6.43 -27.52
CA GLY A 89 -15.84 7.44 -27.51
C GLY A 89 -15.34 8.85 -27.17
N GLU A 90 -16.26 9.73 -26.79
CA GLU A 90 -15.99 11.15 -26.55
C GLU A 90 -16.38 11.53 -25.12
N ILE A 91 -15.48 12.14 -24.39
CA ILE A 91 -15.76 12.81 -23.11
C ILE A 91 -14.96 14.10 -22.99
N LEU A 92 -15.53 15.07 -22.27
CA LEU A 92 -14.82 16.28 -21.90
C LEU A 92 -14.21 16.10 -20.51
N VAL A 93 -12.89 16.29 -20.40
CA VAL A 93 -12.14 16.04 -19.17
C VAL A 93 -11.30 17.24 -18.80
N ASP A 94 -11.49 17.75 -17.60
CA ASP A 94 -10.54 18.65 -16.96
C ASP A 94 -9.39 17.82 -16.35
N THR A 95 -8.26 17.78 -17.03
CA THR A 95 -7.08 17.02 -16.60
C THR A 95 -6.44 17.55 -15.32
N SER A 96 -6.80 18.77 -14.91
CA SER A 96 -6.37 19.38 -13.64
C SER A 96 -7.31 19.09 -12.47
N SER A 97 -8.41 18.39 -12.74
CA SER A 97 -9.41 18.09 -11.70
C SER A 97 -8.81 17.24 -10.57
N TRP A 98 -9.14 17.63 -9.36
CA TRP A 98 -8.71 16.94 -8.14
C TRP A 98 -9.14 15.46 -8.07
N GLU A 99 -10.23 15.12 -8.73
CA GLU A 99 -10.78 13.76 -8.83
C GLU A 99 -9.83 12.82 -9.56
N LEU A 100 -9.05 13.37 -10.50
CA LEU A 100 -8.16 12.64 -11.38
C LEU A 100 -6.73 12.54 -10.84
N LEU A 101 -6.47 12.93 -9.60
CA LEU A 101 -5.15 12.81 -8.98
C LEU A 101 -4.66 11.35 -9.03
N LEU A 102 -3.73 11.04 -9.93
CA LEU A 102 -3.11 9.72 -9.99
C LEU A 102 -2.09 9.59 -8.86
N VAL A 103 -2.23 8.54 -8.05
CA VAL A 103 -1.30 8.20 -6.97
C VAL A 103 -0.96 6.73 -7.07
N ASN A 104 0.29 6.43 -7.35
CA ASN A 104 0.85 5.09 -7.40
C ASN A 104 2.38 5.15 -7.26
N ASP A 105 3.10 4.06 -7.45
CA ASP A 105 4.56 3.99 -7.29
C ASP A 105 5.33 4.97 -8.17
N THR A 106 4.82 5.30 -9.34
CA THR A 106 5.43 6.25 -10.28
C THR A 106 4.92 7.68 -10.13
N HIS A 107 3.80 7.85 -9.41
CA HIS A 107 3.16 9.13 -9.12
C HIS A 107 2.91 9.26 -7.60
N PRO A 108 3.97 9.50 -6.83
CA PRO A 108 3.83 9.65 -5.38
C PRO A 108 3.05 10.91 -5.01
N LEU A 109 2.31 10.83 -3.91
CA LEU A 109 1.56 11.95 -3.38
C LEU A 109 2.52 13.05 -2.88
N ASN A 110 2.21 14.31 -3.22
CA ASN A 110 2.97 15.45 -2.73
C ASN A 110 2.98 15.44 -1.18
N PRO A 111 4.15 15.50 -0.50
CA PRO A 111 4.23 15.52 0.97
C PRO A 111 3.47 16.68 1.64
N LYS A 112 3.17 17.75 0.88
CA LYS A 112 2.37 18.90 1.34
C LYS A 112 0.88 18.75 0.99
N PHE A 113 0.48 17.62 0.40
CA PHE A 113 -0.93 17.36 0.12
C PHE A 113 -1.74 17.45 1.39
N ASN A 114 -2.85 18.16 1.31
CA ASN A 114 -3.77 18.32 2.41
C ASN A 114 -5.20 18.14 1.92
N VAL A 115 -6.03 17.50 2.74
CA VAL A 115 -7.40 17.17 2.42
C VAL A 115 -8.31 17.49 3.61
N LYS A 116 -9.48 18.06 3.31
CA LYS A 116 -10.52 18.26 4.32
C LYS A 116 -11.29 16.97 4.50
N LEU A 117 -11.10 16.33 5.64
CA LEU A 117 -11.74 15.06 5.98
C LEU A 117 -13.09 15.26 6.65
N VAL A 118 -14.02 14.35 6.36
CA VAL A 118 -15.32 14.20 7.04
C VAL A 118 -15.50 12.74 7.43
N GLU A 119 -15.86 12.50 8.67
CA GLU A 119 -16.18 11.17 9.16
C GLU A 119 -17.53 10.70 8.60
N VAL A 120 -17.54 9.51 7.99
CA VAL A 120 -18.72 8.89 7.34
C VAL A 120 -19.22 7.65 8.07
N GLN A 121 -18.35 7.02 8.85
CA GLN A 121 -18.64 5.95 9.81
C GLN A 121 -17.66 6.09 10.99
N PRO A 122 -17.92 5.51 12.18
CA PRO A 122 -17.01 5.60 13.31
C PRO A 122 -15.58 5.16 12.93
N GLY A 123 -14.63 6.10 13.03
CA GLY A 123 -13.23 5.90 12.68
C GLY A 123 -12.93 5.88 11.18
N GLN A 124 -13.90 6.13 10.31
CA GLN A 124 -13.73 6.16 8.85
C GLN A 124 -14.00 7.55 8.31
N SER A 125 -12.99 8.17 7.72
CA SER A 125 -13.06 9.52 7.17
C SER A 125 -12.66 9.54 5.71
N VAL A 126 -13.30 10.38 4.92
CA VAL A 126 -13.02 10.58 3.49
C VAL A 126 -12.89 12.06 3.18
N ASP A 127 -12.44 12.39 1.98
CA ASP A 127 -12.47 13.76 1.45
C ASP A 127 -13.92 14.30 1.50
N ALA A 128 -14.09 15.49 2.05
CA ALA A 128 -15.41 16.14 2.20
C ALA A 128 -16.19 16.21 0.89
N ARG A 129 -15.51 16.28 -0.24
CA ARG A 129 -16.11 16.42 -1.58
C ARG A 129 -16.80 15.16 -2.07
N ILE A 130 -16.38 13.98 -1.63
CA ILE A 130 -16.95 12.69 -2.07
C ILE A 130 -18.03 12.14 -1.14
N VAL A 131 -18.25 12.77 0.01
CA VAL A 131 -19.17 12.25 1.07
C VAL A 131 -20.54 11.93 0.51
N LYS A 132 -21.12 12.87 -0.27
CA LYS A 132 -22.46 12.68 -0.80
C LYS A 132 -22.55 11.48 -1.75
N ASP A 133 -21.63 11.37 -2.69
CA ASP A 133 -21.63 10.28 -3.67
C ASP A 133 -21.37 8.91 -3.01
N LEU A 134 -20.51 8.87 -1.98
CA LEU A 134 -20.29 7.67 -1.18
C LEU A 134 -21.56 7.26 -0.42
N GLN A 135 -22.23 8.21 0.22
CA GLN A 135 -23.49 7.95 0.94
C GLN A 135 -24.60 7.49 -0.02
N ASP A 136 -24.72 8.11 -1.19
CA ASP A 136 -25.68 7.71 -2.22
C ASP A 136 -25.42 6.27 -2.69
N MET A 137 -24.14 5.86 -2.86
CA MET A 137 -23.76 4.49 -3.22
C MET A 137 -24.12 3.50 -2.13
N MET A 138 -23.79 3.78 -0.88
CA MET A 138 -24.09 2.92 0.25
C MET A 138 -25.61 2.77 0.45
N ALA A 139 -26.38 3.85 0.32
CA ALA A 139 -27.84 3.83 0.43
C ALA A 139 -28.50 3.07 -0.74
N ALA A 140 -27.97 3.17 -1.96
CA ALA A 140 -28.46 2.40 -3.10
C ALA A 140 -28.28 0.89 -2.89
N ALA A 141 -27.12 0.47 -2.38
CA ALA A 141 -26.87 -0.92 -2.03
C ALA A 141 -27.82 -1.41 -0.94
N GLU A 142 -28.03 -0.64 0.12
CA GLU A 142 -28.94 -0.97 1.22
C GLU A 142 -30.40 -1.12 0.74
N ASN A 143 -30.86 -0.25 -0.16
CA ASN A 143 -32.19 -0.30 -0.73
C ASN A 143 -32.40 -1.57 -1.59
N GLU A 144 -31.34 -2.15 -2.14
CA GLU A 144 -31.37 -3.43 -2.86
C GLU A 144 -31.11 -4.65 -1.95
N GLY A 145 -30.99 -4.40 -0.63
CA GLY A 145 -30.85 -5.45 0.39
C GLY A 145 -29.41 -5.87 0.67
N TYR A 146 -28.42 -5.16 0.15
CA TYR A 146 -27.00 -5.44 0.37
C TYR A 146 -26.47 -4.69 1.60
N GLN A 147 -25.92 -5.43 2.56
CA GLN A 147 -25.35 -4.86 3.78
C GLN A 147 -23.86 -4.63 3.61
N LEU A 148 -23.47 -3.38 3.38
CA LEU A 148 -22.08 -2.96 3.17
C LEU A 148 -21.50 -2.30 4.42
N HIS A 149 -20.16 -2.36 4.53
CA HIS A 149 -19.39 -1.69 5.57
C HIS A 149 -18.10 -1.13 4.98
N ILE A 150 -17.68 0.06 5.45
CA ILE A 150 -16.40 0.65 5.09
C ILE A 150 -15.36 0.14 6.10
N TYR A 151 -14.43 -0.69 5.66
CA TYR A 151 -13.39 -1.29 6.49
C TYR A 151 -12.15 -0.43 6.59
N SER A 152 -11.88 0.38 5.55
CA SER A 152 -10.78 1.32 5.53
C SER A 152 -11.14 2.52 4.66
N SER A 153 -10.61 3.68 5.03
CA SER A 153 -10.83 4.94 4.31
C SER A 153 -9.54 5.76 4.33
N PHE A 154 -9.56 7.04 4.69
CA PHE A 154 -8.34 7.82 4.80
C PHE A 154 -7.32 7.15 5.74
N ARG A 155 -6.08 7.04 5.24
CA ARG A 155 -4.90 6.62 6.01
C ARG A 155 -3.80 7.65 5.85
N ASP A 156 -3.29 8.20 6.93
CA ASP A 156 -2.12 9.07 6.87
C ASP A 156 -0.84 8.27 6.53
N LEU A 157 0.22 8.98 6.20
CA LEU A 157 1.52 8.38 5.86
C LEU A 157 2.03 7.43 6.95
N LYS A 158 1.86 7.81 8.22
CA LYS A 158 2.32 7.00 9.36
C LYS A 158 1.55 5.69 9.49
N ARG A 159 0.23 5.74 9.30
CA ARG A 159 -0.61 4.54 9.33
C ARG A 159 -0.28 3.61 8.16
N GLN A 160 -0.12 4.16 6.94
CA GLN A 160 0.28 3.38 5.78
C GLN A 160 1.63 2.69 5.98
N GLN A 161 2.60 3.40 6.57
CA GLN A 161 3.89 2.83 6.91
C GLN A 161 3.80 1.69 7.92
N SER A 162 2.98 1.86 8.97
CA SER A 162 2.77 0.80 9.96
C SER A 162 2.21 -0.45 9.28
N LEU A 163 1.17 -0.31 8.46
CA LEU A 163 0.55 -1.43 7.74
C LEU A 163 1.55 -2.15 6.82
N PHE A 164 2.36 -1.40 6.08
CA PHE A 164 3.35 -1.96 5.18
C PHE A 164 4.44 -2.73 5.94
N ASN A 165 4.95 -2.16 7.04
CA ASN A 165 5.94 -2.83 7.90
C ASN A 165 5.37 -4.08 8.59
N ASP A 166 4.12 -4.04 9.03
CA ASP A 166 3.45 -5.18 9.65
C ASP A 166 3.24 -6.31 8.63
N CYS A 167 2.94 -5.97 7.37
CA CYS A 167 2.84 -6.93 6.27
C CYS A 167 4.18 -7.63 6.02
N ILE A 168 5.28 -6.87 5.90
CA ILE A 168 6.64 -7.43 5.74
C ILE A 168 6.96 -8.36 6.91
N LYS A 169 6.71 -7.91 8.14
CA LYS A 169 7.00 -8.69 9.34
C LYS A 169 6.24 -10.02 9.35
N ARG A 170 4.95 -10.01 9.02
CA ARG A 170 4.13 -11.21 8.93
C ARG A 170 4.67 -12.20 7.89
N LEU A 171 5.00 -11.73 6.70
CA LEU A 171 5.56 -12.56 5.64
C LEU A 171 6.93 -13.17 6.03
N GLN A 172 7.76 -12.43 6.78
CA GLN A 172 8.99 -12.98 7.35
C GLN A 172 8.73 -14.05 8.42
N GLU A 173 7.68 -13.89 9.22
CA GLU A 173 7.24 -14.91 10.20
C GLU A 173 6.69 -16.17 9.50
N GLU A 174 6.15 -16.02 8.28
CA GLU A 174 5.74 -17.11 7.37
C GLU A 174 6.93 -17.78 6.65
N GLY A 175 8.17 -17.26 6.81
CA GLY A 175 9.40 -17.87 6.32
C GLY A 175 10.01 -17.24 5.08
N LEU A 176 9.44 -16.15 4.54
CA LEU A 176 10.04 -15.41 3.43
C LEU A 176 11.24 -14.60 3.91
N ASP A 177 12.25 -14.44 3.05
CA ASP A 177 13.31 -13.46 3.32
C ASP A 177 12.79 -12.02 3.21
N TYR A 178 13.63 -11.04 3.59
CA TYR A 178 13.22 -9.63 3.56
C TYR A 178 12.85 -9.14 2.16
N GLN A 179 13.63 -9.50 1.15
CA GLN A 179 13.41 -9.06 -0.23
C GLN A 179 12.10 -9.64 -0.78
N GLN A 180 11.87 -10.93 -0.56
CA GLN A 180 10.61 -11.58 -0.93
C GLN A 180 9.43 -10.94 -0.20
N SER A 181 9.55 -10.73 1.13
CA SER A 181 8.52 -10.09 1.95
C SER A 181 8.20 -8.67 1.48
N PHE A 182 9.22 -7.90 1.08
CA PHE A 182 9.04 -6.54 0.56
C PHE A 182 8.23 -6.54 -0.75
N TYR A 183 8.62 -7.36 -1.74
CA TYR A 183 7.92 -7.41 -3.02
C TYR A 183 6.51 -7.99 -2.90
N GLU A 184 6.31 -8.98 -2.04
CA GLU A 184 4.98 -9.52 -1.73
C GLU A 184 4.09 -8.51 -1.01
N SER A 185 4.65 -7.72 -0.10
CA SER A 185 3.93 -6.62 0.55
C SER A 185 3.54 -5.54 -0.45
N LYS A 186 4.47 -5.17 -1.35
CA LYS A 186 4.25 -4.16 -2.40
C LYS A 186 3.15 -4.54 -3.38
N ALA A 187 3.01 -5.83 -3.69
CA ALA A 187 1.94 -6.32 -4.55
C ALA A 187 0.54 -6.29 -3.90
N ARG A 188 0.47 -6.13 -2.57
CA ARG A 188 -0.77 -6.14 -1.77
C ARG A 188 -1.10 -4.80 -1.14
N LEU A 189 -0.12 -3.95 -0.94
CA LEU A 189 -0.23 -2.67 -0.24
C LEU A 189 0.65 -1.65 -0.93
N ALA A 190 0.06 -0.54 -1.32
CA ALA A 190 0.84 0.57 -1.83
C ALA A 190 1.91 1.01 -0.82
N LEU A 191 3.07 1.40 -1.33
CA LEU A 191 4.15 1.95 -0.51
C LEU A 191 3.69 3.22 0.22
N PRO A 192 4.25 3.54 1.39
CA PRO A 192 3.97 4.80 2.07
C PRO A 192 4.27 6.00 1.17
N GLY A 193 3.30 6.89 0.98
CA GLY A 193 3.40 8.02 0.05
C GLY A 193 2.86 7.75 -1.36
N THR A 194 2.47 6.51 -1.66
CA THR A 194 1.89 6.12 -2.96
C THR A 194 0.51 5.48 -2.84
N SER A 195 -0.09 5.54 -1.66
CA SER A 195 -1.41 4.99 -1.40
C SER A 195 -2.50 6.00 -1.69
N GLU A 196 -3.51 5.62 -2.46
CA GLU A 196 -4.70 6.44 -2.73
C GLU A 196 -5.52 6.75 -1.46
N HIS A 197 -5.46 5.90 -0.43
CA HIS A 197 -6.08 6.21 0.86
C HIS A 197 -5.53 7.48 1.51
N GLN A 198 -4.30 7.89 1.20
CA GLN A 198 -3.75 9.14 1.71
C GLN A 198 -4.39 10.39 1.09
N THR A 199 -5.14 10.23 0.01
CA THR A 199 -5.89 11.31 -0.64
C THR A 199 -7.26 11.52 -0.02
N GLY A 200 -7.81 10.54 0.69
CA GLY A 200 -9.20 10.50 1.11
C GLY A 200 -10.18 10.16 -0.01
N LEU A 201 -9.70 9.82 -1.22
CA LEU A 201 -10.53 9.47 -2.38
C LEU A 201 -10.75 7.97 -2.54
N ALA A 202 -10.09 7.14 -1.75
CA ALA A 202 -10.23 5.69 -1.78
C ALA A 202 -10.87 5.15 -0.51
N VAL A 203 -11.69 4.11 -0.67
CA VAL A 203 -12.37 3.40 0.40
C VAL A 203 -12.35 1.90 0.13
N ASP A 204 -12.13 1.11 1.19
CA ASP A 204 -12.29 -0.34 1.15
C ASP A 204 -13.69 -0.69 1.69
N ILE A 205 -14.56 -1.17 0.79
CA ILE A 205 -15.96 -1.51 1.10
C ILE A 205 -16.17 -2.99 0.86
N ALA A 206 -16.83 -3.65 1.80
CA ALA A 206 -17.12 -5.07 1.68
C ALA A 206 -18.42 -5.44 2.41
N PRO A 207 -18.94 -6.67 2.19
CA PRO A 207 -20.08 -7.19 2.93
C PRO A 207 -19.86 -7.13 4.43
N LYS A 208 -20.84 -6.65 5.19
CA LYS A 208 -20.76 -6.54 6.65
C LYS A 208 -20.57 -7.89 7.35
N ALA A 209 -21.03 -8.97 6.75
CA ALA A 209 -20.95 -10.32 7.31
C ALA A 209 -19.64 -11.06 6.96
N TYR A 210 -18.77 -10.50 6.11
CA TYR A 210 -17.57 -11.16 5.62
C TYR A 210 -16.31 -10.43 6.09
N PHE A 211 -15.61 -11.01 7.06
CA PHE A 211 -14.48 -10.37 7.74
C PHE A 211 -13.11 -10.61 7.08
N TYR A 212 -13.01 -11.52 6.08
CA TYR A 212 -11.73 -11.84 5.44
C TYR A 212 -11.50 -10.95 4.22
N LEU A 213 -10.28 -10.39 4.14
CA LEU A 213 -9.80 -9.63 2.98
C LEU A 213 -9.07 -10.61 2.05
N ASP A 214 -9.80 -11.34 1.22
CA ASP A 214 -9.27 -12.32 0.27
C ASP A 214 -9.97 -12.20 -1.09
N GLU A 215 -9.43 -12.89 -2.09
CA GLU A 215 -9.99 -12.87 -3.45
C GLU A 215 -11.39 -13.52 -3.55
N GLU A 216 -11.75 -14.42 -2.62
CA GLU A 216 -13.06 -15.06 -2.59
C GLU A 216 -14.18 -14.05 -2.28
N ARG A 217 -13.85 -12.95 -1.60
CA ARG A 217 -14.76 -11.83 -1.34
C ARG A 217 -15.34 -11.27 -2.63
N GLY A 218 -14.56 -11.21 -3.71
CA GLY A 218 -15.02 -10.73 -5.02
C GLY A 218 -16.18 -11.53 -5.61
N GLY A 219 -16.42 -12.75 -5.15
CA GLY A 219 -17.57 -13.59 -5.55
C GLY A 219 -18.85 -13.35 -4.75
N GLN A 220 -18.81 -12.53 -3.68
CA GLN A 220 -20.01 -12.20 -2.91
C GLN A 220 -20.91 -11.26 -3.70
N LYS A 221 -22.23 -11.42 -3.56
CA LYS A 221 -23.23 -10.62 -4.34
C LYS A 221 -23.06 -9.13 -4.10
N GLU A 222 -22.70 -8.73 -2.88
CA GLU A 222 -22.44 -7.33 -2.50
C GLU A 222 -21.23 -6.77 -3.24
N ALA A 223 -20.14 -7.55 -3.36
CA ALA A 223 -18.95 -7.13 -4.08
C ALA A 223 -19.20 -7.06 -5.59
N LEU A 224 -19.96 -8.01 -6.14
CA LEU A 224 -20.38 -7.98 -7.54
C LEU A 224 -21.27 -6.76 -7.81
N TRP A 225 -22.25 -6.50 -6.94
CA TRP A 225 -23.11 -5.33 -7.05
C TRP A 225 -22.27 -4.02 -7.02
N LEU A 226 -21.32 -3.91 -6.10
CA LEU A 226 -20.43 -2.75 -6.03
C LEU A 226 -19.62 -2.57 -7.32
N ALA A 227 -19.01 -3.65 -7.82
CA ALA A 227 -18.19 -3.59 -9.04
C ALA A 227 -19.04 -3.15 -10.27
N GLU A 228 -20.30 -3.62 -10.36
CA GLU A 228 -21.20 -3.27 -11.46
C GLU A 228 -21.80 -1.87 -11.34
N ASN A 229 -21.98 -1.33 -10.12
CA ASN A 229 -22.76 -0.12 -9.88
C ASN A 229 -21.94 1.08 -9.42
N CYS A 230 -20.71 0.91 -8.93
CA CYS A 230 -19.90 1.99 -8.33
C CYS A 230 -19.69 3.18 -9.29
N SER A 231 -19.61 2.93 -10.60
CA SER A 231 -19.42 3.98 -11.61
C SER A 231 -20.57 5.00 -11.67
N ARG A 232 -21.80 4.60 -11.33
CA ARG A 232 -22.97 5.48 -11.23
C ARG A 232 -22.79 6.57 -10.17
N PHE A 233 -21.93 6.30 -9.19
CA PHE A 233 -21.64 7.18 -8.04
C PHE A 233 -20.26 7.84 -8.13
N GLY A 234 -19.56 7.66 -9.25
CA GLY A 234 -18.25 8.27 -9.46
C GLY A 234 -17.07 7.46 -8.93
N PHE A 235 -17.30 6.21 -8.52
CA PHE A 235 -16.25 5.30 -8.08
C PHE A 235 -15.89 4.28 -9.16
N VAL A 236 -14.70 3.74 -9.08
CA VAL A 236 -14.24 2.60 -9.88
C VAL A 236 -13.68 1.51 -8.97
N LEU A 237 -13.85 0.25 -9.37
CA LEU A 237 -13.06 -0.85 -8.82
C LEU A 237 -11.62 -0.65 -9.28
N ARG A 238 -10.76 -0.25 -8.35
CA ARG A 238 -9.45 0.33 -8.70
C ARG A 238 -8.43 -0.70 -9.17
N TYR A 239 -8.47 -1.89 -8.58
CA TYR A 239 -7.53 -2.97 -8.85
C TYR A 239 -8.29 -4.23 -9.31
N PRO A 240 -8.85 -4.22 -10.55
CA PRO A 240 -9.59 -5.35 -11.08
C PRO A 240 -8.64 -6.51 -11.46
N LYS A 241 -9.21 -7.72 -11.65
CA LYS A 241 -8.46 -8.86 -12.17
C LYS A 241 -7.87 -8.55 -13.54
N ASP A 242 -6.74 -9.19 -13.84
CA ASP A 242 -6.04 -9.11 -15.12
C ASP A 242 -5.44 -7.71 -15.46
N LYS A 243 -5.40 -6.78 -14.49
CA LYS A 243 -4.79 -5.44 -14.62
C LYS A 243 -3.61 -5.22 -13.68
N GLU A 244 -3.16 -6.22 -12.94
CA GLU A 244 -2.08 -6.12 -11.95
C GLU A 244 -0.75 -5.65 -12.58
N ASN A 245 -0.49 -6.05 -13.82
CA ASN A 245 0.70 -5.62 -14.56
C ASN A 245 0.70 -4.11 -14.90
N ILE A 246 -0.47 -3.47 -14.88
CA ILE A 246 -0.65 -2.05 -15.17
C ILE A 246 -0.69 -1.25 -13.87
N THR A 247 -1.47 -1.71 -12.91
CA THR A 247 -1.68 -1.01 -11.63
C THR A 247 -0.55 -1.23 -10.63
N GLY A 248 0.18 -2.36 -10.74
CA GLY A 248 1.22 -2.78 -9.81
C GLY A 248 0.68 -3.40 -8.50
N ILE A 249 -0.65 -3.47 -8.34
CA ILE A 249 -1.35 -4.03 -7.18
C ILE A 249 -2.18 -5.22 -7.62
N ARG A 250 -2.22 -6.26 -6.80
CA ARG A 250 -3.08 -7.44 -7.02
C ARG A 250 -4.55 -7.06 -6.98
N TYR A 251 -5.40 -7.98 -7.45
CA TYR A 251 -6.84 -7.83 -7.38
C TYR A 251 -7.33 -7.54 -5.95
N GLU A 252 -8.02 -6.42 -5.77
CA GLU A 252 -8.64 -5.99 -4.52
C GLU A 252 -10.12 -5.71 -4.77
N PRO A 253 -11.02 -6.69 -4.52
CA PRO A 253 -12.46 -6.53 -4.77
C PRO A 253 -13.14 -5.49 -3.86
N GLU A 254 -12.47 -5.06 -2.80
CA GLU A 254 -12.96 -4.08 -1.84
C GLU A 254 -12.52 -2.65 -2.12
N HIS A 255 -11.47 -2.43 -2.93
CA HIS A 255 -10.86 -1.12 -3.10
C HIS A 255 -11.54 -0.29 -4.18
N PHE A 256 -12.25 0.76 -3.77
CA PHE A 256 -12.97 1.68 -4.67
C PHE A 256 -12.35 3.07 -4.61
N ARG A 257 -12.04 3.62 -5.80
CA ARG A 257 -11.46 4.94 -5.98
C ARG A 257 -12.47 5.89 -6.62
N TYR A 258 -12.67 7.07 -6.02
CA TYR A 258 -13.47 8.14 -6.61
C TYR A 258 -12.69 8.87 -7.71
N VAL A 259 -13.30 9.01 -8.88
CA VAL A 259 -12.75 9.68 -10.07
C VAL A 259 -13.78 10.60 -10.75
N GLY A 260 -14.90 10.87 -10.07
CA GLY A 260 -16.04 11.63 -10.65
C GLY A 260 -16.91 10.79 -11.60
N LYS A 261 -18.19 11.12 -11.68
CA LYS A 261 -19.19 10.29 -12.40
C LYS A 261 -18.90 10.13 -13.89
N THR A 262 -18.46 11.21 -14.54
CA THR A 262 -18.17 11.20 -15.99
C THR A 262 -17.02 10.23 -16.30
N VAL A 263 -15.92 10.34 -15.57
CA VAL A 263 -14.74 9.50 -15.80
C VAL A 263 -15.00 8.06 -15.31
N ALA A 264 -15.65 7.87 -14.16
CA ALA A 264 -15.99 6.54 -13.68
C ALA A 264 -16.83 5.74 -14.68
N LYS A 265 -17.84 6.38 -15.29
CA LYS A 265 -18.65 5.78 -16.34
C LYS A 265 -17.81 5.42 -17.56
N PHE A 266 -16.97 6.34 -18.02
CA PHE A 266 -16.11 6.13 -19.18
C PHE A 266 -15.14 4.96 -18.96
N LEU A 267 -14.50 4.87 -17.78
CA LEU A 267 -13.59 3.77 -17.43
C LEU A 267 -14.32 2.44 -17.41
N ALA A 268 -15.50 2.37 -16.79
CA ALA A 268 -16.29 1.15 -16.69
C ALA A 268 -16.79 0.68 -18.10
N GLU A 269 -17.26 1.59 -18.96
CA GLU A 269 -17.74 1.25 -20.30
C GLU A 269 -16.62 0.77 -21.24
N ASN A 270 -15.37 1.14 -20.97
CA ASN A 270 -14.23 0.81 -21.82
C ASN A 270 -13.24 -0.18 -21.19
N ASP A 271 -13.58 -0.76 -20.03
CA ASP A 271 -12.72 -1.66 -19.24
C ASP A 271 -11.30 -1.10 -19.05
N LEU A 272 -11.21 0.15 -18.59
CA LEU A 272 -9.96 0.87 -18.37
C LEU A 272 -9.69 1.08 -16.88
N VAL A 273 -8.42 0.96 -16.50
CA VAL A 273 -7.92 1.46 -15.22
C VAL A 273 -7.40 2.89 -15.34
N LEU A 274 -7.19 3.54 -14.21
CA LEU A 274 -6.82 4.96 -14.18
C LEU A 274 -5.48 5.24 -14.88
N GLU A 275 -4.51 4.34 -14.84
CA GLU A 275 -3.24 4.43 -15.56
C GLU A 275 -3.45 4.46 -17.09
N GLU A 276 -4.27 3.56 -17.61
CA GLU A 276 -4.58 3.50 -19.04
C GLU A 276 -5.30 4.77 -19.51
N PHE A 277 -6.16 5.32 -18.66
CA PHE A 277 -6.83 6.59 -18.92
C PHE A 277 -5.83 7.76 -19.00
N TYR A 278 -4.87 7.83 -18.09
CA TYR A 278 -3.79 8.83 -18.15
C TYR A 278 -2.94 8.70 -19.42
N ASP A 279 -2.65 7.48 -19.86
CA ASP A 279 -1.95 7.26 -21.13
C ASP A 279 -2.73 7.77 -22.35
N ILE A 280 -4.07 7.66 -22.32
CA ILE A 280 -4.94 8.20 -23.38
C ILE A 280 -4.91 9.71 -23.34
N LEU A 281 -5.01 10.34 -22.16
CA LEU A 281 -4.93 11.79 -21.99
C LEU A 281 -3.61 12.36 -22.53
N LEU A 282 -2.49 11.73 -22.18
CA LEU A 282 -1.17 12.16 -22.65
C LEU A 282 -1.01 12.07 -24.17
N LYS A 283 -1.61 11.07 -24.81
CA LYS A 283 -1.57 10.89 -26.28
C LYS A 283 -2.47 11.90 -26.99
N SER A 284 -3.58 12.29 -26.39
CA SER A 284 -4.50 13.30 -26.98
C SER A 284 -3.94 14.73 -26.91
N ASP A 285 -3.07 15.02 -25.95
CA ASP A 285 -2.37 16.32 -25.83
C ASP A 285 -1.22 16.48 -26.86
N THR A 286 -0.87 15.42 -27.60
CA THR A 286 0.17 15.49 -28.63
C THR A 286 -0.52 15.73 -29.98
N PRO A 287 -0.32 16.89 -30.67
CA PRO A 287 -0.90 17.09 -32.00
C PRO A 287 -0.38 16.01 -32.94
N GLU A 288 -1.29 15.31 -33.66
CA GLU A 288 -0.91 14.43 -34.75
C GLU A 288 -0.01 15.25 -35.70
N LYS A 289 1.22 14.78 -35.85
CA LYS A 289 2.06 15.28 -36.97
C LYS A 289 1.37 14.81 -38.25
N THR A 290 0.64 15.70 -38.87
CA THR A 290 0.21 15.50 -40.26
C THR A 290 1.45 15.53 -41.13
N ASP A 291 1.88 14.36 -41.60
CA ASP A 291 2.86 14.21 -42.69
C ASP A 291 2.27 14.69 -43.98
#